data_1824ba9a9e687fd26a58444cafc5cd71
#
_entry.id   1824ba9a9e687fd26a58444cafc5cd71
#
_cell.length_a   1.000
_cell.length_b   1.000
_cell.length_c   1.000
_cell.angle_alpha   90.00
_cell.angle_beta   90.00
_cell.angle_gamma   90.00
#
_symmetry.space_group_name_H-M   'P 1'
#
loop_
_entity.id
_entity.type
_entity.pdbx_description
1 polymer ?
#
loop_
_entity_poly.entity_id
_entity_poly.type
_entity_poly.pdbx_seq_one_letter_code
_entity_poly.pdbx_strand_id
1 'polypeptide(L)'
;MSKRIDVIGENIYYGDFLAVKDVNVVIEPKSVTALIGPSGCGKSTFLRTLNRMHETIPGARVEGQVIVDGVNLYGPGVDAVQVRRAIGMVFQRPNPFPTMSIAENVLAGVRLNNRRIKKSDADDLVEASLRGANLW
;
A
#
# COMPACT_ATOMS: atom_id res chain seq x y z
N MET A 1 13.20 2.92 -3.93
CA MET A 1 13.53 4.20 -3.27
C MET A 1 12.50 4.50 -2.20
N SER A 2 12.94 4.83 -1.01
CA SER A 2 12.04 5.27 0.06
C SER A 2 11.59 6.71 -0.20
N LYS A 3 10.30 6.98 0.00
CA LYS A 3 9.65 8.26 -0.28
C LYS A 3 9.16 8.90 1.00
N ARG A 4 9.18 10.25 1.03
CA ARG A 4 8.54 11.04 2.08
C ARG A 4 7.03 11.08 1.83
N ILE A 5 6.25 10.95 2.89
CA ILE A 5 4.79 11.08 2.85
C ILE A 5 4.36 12.16 3.82
N ASP A 6 3.67 13.18 3.34
CA ASP A 6 3.07 14.24 4.13
C ASP A 6 1.55 14.10 4.07
N VAL A 7 0.92 13.87 5.22
CA VAL A 7 -0.54 13.82 5.36
C VAL A 7 -1.00 15.11 6.03
N ILE A 8 -1.90 15.84 5.39
CA ILE A 8 -2.33 17.16 5.83
C ILE A 8 -3.85 17.21 5.87
N GLY A 9 -4.42 17.40 7.07
CA GLY A 9 -5.84 17.59 7.29
C GLY A 9 -6.72 16.48 6.73
N GLU A 10 -6.25 15.21 6.79
CA GLU A 10 -6.96 14.11 6.19
C GLU A 10 -8.20 13.72 7.00
N ASN A 11 -9.34 13.70 6.34
CA ASN A 11 -10.59 13.16 6.83
C ASN A 11 -10.97 11.94 5.99
N ILE A 12 -11.33 10.85 6.64
CA ILE A 12 -11.59 9.56 5.98
C ILE A 12 -13.03 9.15 6.26
N TYR A 13 -13.77 8.89 5.19
CA TYR A 13 -15.20 8.59 5.24
C TYR A 13 -15.53 7.20 4.67
N TYR A 14 -16.56 6.59 5.25
CA TYR A 14 -17.34 5.51 4.65
C TYR A 14 -18.76 6.03 4.40
N GLY A 15 -19.08 6.38 3.16
CA GLY A 15 -20.31 7.12 2.85
C GLY A 15 -20.33 8.46 3.60
N ASP A 16 -21.36 8.69 4.41
CA ASP A 16 -21.48 9.90 5.24
C ASP A 16 -20.82 9.77 6.62
N PHE A 17 -20.33 8.58 6.97
CA PHE A 17 -19.69 8.33 8.26
C PHE A 17 -18.22 8.76 8.26
N LEU A 18 -17.90 9.74 9.08
CA LEU A 18 -16.52 10.18 9.32
C LEU A 18 -15.81 9.20 10.24
N ALA A 19 -14.97 8.33 9.66
CA ALA A 19 -14.27 7.27 10.39
C ALA A 19 -13.00 7.78 11.09
N VAL A 20 -12.25 8.65 10.42
CA VAL A 20 -11.00 9.24 10.96
C VAL A 20 -10.98 10.72 10.58
N LYS A 21 -10.63 11.57 11.55
CA LYS A 21 -10.72 13.03 11.44
C LYS A 21 -9.36 13.67 11.61
N ASP A 22 -9.07 14.64 10.74
CA ASP A 22 -7.98 15.60 10.84
C ASP A 22 -6.62 14.98 11.15
N VAL A 23 -6.21 14.04 10.30
CA VAL A 23 -4.89 13.41 10.42
C VAL A 23 -3.84 14.31 9.81
N ASN A 24 -2.83 14.63 10.63
CA ASN A 24 -1.66 15.40 10.22
C ASN A 24 -0.41 14.62 10.68
N VAL A 25 0.33 14.06 9.73
CA VAL A 25 1.52 13.27 10.03
C VAL A 25 2.53 13.35 8.88
N VAL A 26 3.80 13.29 9.24
CA VAL A 26 4.90 13.18 8.29
C VAL A 26 5.56 11.82 8.49
N ILE A 27 5.74 11.09 7.41
CA ILE A 27 6.50 9.84 7.37
C ILE A 27 7.78 10.11 6.59
N GLU A 28 8.89 10.11 7.30
CA GLU A 28 10.19 10.40 6.71
C GLU A 28 10.67 9.25 5.81
N PRO A 29 11.43 9.55 4.75
CA PRO A 29 12.03 8.51 3.93
C PRO A 29 13.02 7.67 4.75
N LYS A 30 13.15 6.39 4.38
CA LYS A 30 14.05 5.41 5.04
C LYS A 30 13.80 5.27 6.54
N SER A 31 12.57 5.46 6.98
CA SER A 31 12.14 5.29 8.38
C SER A 31 11.04 4.25 8.52
N VAL A 32 10.84 3.79 9.75
CA VAL A 32 9.71 2.95 10.15
C VAL A 32 8.85 3.76 11.09
N THR A 33 7.59 3.97 10.71
CA THR A 33 6.59 4.65 11.53
C THR A 33 5.57 3.63 12.02
N ALA A 34 5.40 3.52 13.33
CA ALA A 34 4.41 2.64 13.95
C ALA A 34 3.14 3.41 14.30
N LEU A 35 1.99 2.82 13.97
CA LEU A 35 0.67 3.31 14.39
C LEU A 35 0.19 2.44 15.55
N ILE A 36 0.01 3.06 16.71
CA ILE A 36 -0.38 2.38 17.95
C ILE A 36 -1.73 2.91 18.40
N GLY A 37 -2.60 2.02 18.80
CA GLY A 37 -3.93 2.37 19.32
C GLY A 37 -4.82 1.14 19.48
N PRO A 38 -5.96 1.29 20.18
CA PRO A 38 -6.90 0.21 20.39
C PRO A 38 -7.52 -0.29 19.06
N SER A 39 -8.06 -1.50 19.09
CA SER A 39 -8.80 -2.06 17.96
C SER A 39 -9.97 -1.16 17.57
N GLY A 40 -10.17 -0.94 16.28
CA GLY A 40 -11.26 -0.11 15.76
C GLY A 40 -11.03 1.40 15.81
N CYS A 41 -9.83 1.89 16.17
CA CYS A 41 -9.54 3.34 16.19
C CYS A 41 -9.18 3.94 14.82
N GLY A 42 -9.14 3.15 13.75
CA GLY A 42 -8.91 3.66 12.39
C GLY A 42 -7.50 3.49 11.82
N LYS A 43 -6.61 2.73 12.49
CA LYS A 43 -5.24 2.51 11.98
C LYS A 43 -5.19 1.90 10.57
N SER A 44 -5.95 0.83 10.35
CA SER A 44 -6.02 0.17 9.04
C SER A 44 -6.73 1.04 8.00
N THR A 45 -7.74 1.80 8.42
CA THR A 45 -8.42 2.77 7.56
C THR A 45 -7.45 3.82 7.06
N PHE A 46 -6.66 4.41 7.95
CA PHE A 46 -5.62 5.37 7.60
C PHE A 46 -4.56 4.78 6.66
N LEU A 47 -4.03 3.59 6.96
CA LEU A 47 -3.04 2.94 6.11
C LEU A 47 -3.50 2.76 4.66
N ARG A 48 -4.78 2.42 4.46
CA ARG A 48 -5.36 2.24 3.12
C ARG A 48 -5.45 3.53 2.31
N THR A 49 -5.40 4.69 2.94
CA THR A 49 -5.41 5.96 2.22
C THR A 49 -4.05 6.31 1.62
N LEU A 50 -2.96 5.79 2.17
CA LEU A 50 -1.59 6.08 1.72
C LEU A 50 -1.28 5.49 0.34
N ASN A 51 -2.01 4.48 -0.10
CA ASN A 51 -1.89 3.88 -1.43
C ASN A 51 -3.20 3.83 -2.22
N ARG A 52 -4.20 4.60 -1.80
CA ARG A 52 -5.51 4.68 -2.42
C ARG A 52 -6.31 3.36 -2.43
N MET A 53 -5.97 2.42 -1.55
CA MET A 53 -6.77 1.19 -1.39
C MET A 53 -8.13 1.46 -0.74
N HIS A 54 -8.28 2.57 -0.01
CA HIS A 54 -9.54 2.96 0.63
C HIS A 54 -10.67 3.14 -0.37
N GLU A 55 -10.40 3.75 -1.51
CA GLU A 55 -11.39 4.03 -2.55
C GLU A 55 -11.90 2.78 -3.30
N THR A 56 -11.31 1.61 -3.08
CA THR A 56 -11.84 0.35 -3.60
C THR A 56 -13.12 -0.09 -2.87
N ILE A 57 -13.40 0.50 -1.73
CA ILE A 57 -14.62 0.26 -0.94
C ILE A 57 -15.70 1.20 -1.46
N PRO A 58 -16.88 0.68 -1.90
CA PRO A 58 -17.98 1.53 -2.37
C PRO A 58 -18.38 2.58 -1.33
N GLY A 59 -18.49 3.84 -1.77
CA GLY A 59 -18.84 4.98 -0.91
C GLY A 59 -17.71 5.50 -0.03
N ALA A 60 -16.54 4.89 -0.05
CA ALA A 60 -15.37 5.39 0.69
C ALA A 60 -14.77 6.61 -0.01
N ARG A 61 -14.43 7.63 0.76
CA ARG A 61 -13.80 8.85 0.24
C ARG A 61 -12.82 9.45 1.24
N VAL A 62 -11.93 10.25 0.73
CA VAL A 62 -10.90 10.97 1.49
C VAL A 62 -10.97 12.45 1.17
N GLU A 63 -10.88 13.29 2.19
CA GLU A 63 -10.66 14.73 2.08
C GLU A 63 -9.30 15.08 2.67
N GLY A 64 -8.74 16.22 2.31
CA GLY A 64 -7.38 16.60 2.69
C GLY A 64 -6.34 16.18 1.66
N GLN A 65 -5.10 16.09 2.08
CA GLN A 65 -3.98 15.82 1.19
C GLN A 65 -3.10 14.69 1.71
N VAL A 66 -2.70 13.81 0.79
CA VAL A 66 -1.63 12.82 0.99
C VAL A 66 -0.59 13.08 -0.08
N ILE A 67 0.52 13.68 0.32
CA ILE A 67 1.57 14.13 -0.59
C ILE A 67 2.77 13.16 -0.50
N VAL A 68 3.13 12.57 -1.61
CA VAL A 68 4.28 11.67 -1.72
C VAL A 68 5.30 12.29 -2.67
N ASP A 69 6.46 12.66 -2.14
CA ASP A 69 7.51 13.36 -2.88
C ASP A 69 6.98 14.58 -3.68
N GLY A 70 6.14 15.39 -3.04
CA GLY A 70 5.58 16.60 -3.62
C GLY A 70 4.35 16.41 -4.51
N VAL A 71 3.86 15.17 -4.71
CA VAL A 71 2.68 14.88 -5.51
C VAL A 71 1.52 14.48 -4.61
N ASN A 72 0.40 15.21 -4.67
CA ASN A 72 -0.82 14.82 -3.97
C ASN A 72 -1.44 13.60 -4.66
N LEU A 73 -1.53 12.48 -3.95
CA LEU A 73 -2.04 11.21 -4.49
C LEU A 73 -3.51 11.26 -4.91
N TYR A 74 -4.29 12.18 -4.33
CA TYR A 74 -5.70 12.40 -4.63
C TYR A 74 -5.93 13.61 -5.57
N GLY A 75 -4.85 14.14 -6.13
CA GLY A 75 -4.91 15.25 -7.07
C GLY A 75 -5.42 14.84 -8.47
N PRO A 76 -5.81 15.83 -9.30
CA PRO A 76 -6.27 15.56 -10.65
C PRO A 76 -5.17 14.91 -11.50
N GLY A 77 -5.53 13.94 -12.32
CA GLY A 77 -4.60 13.27 -13.23
C GLY A 77 -3.69 12.21 -12.61
N VAL A 78 -3.82 11.93 -11.31
CA VAL A 78 -3.05 10.88 -10.64
C VAL A 78 -3.73 9.53 -10.82
N ASP A 79 -3.01 8.59 -11.44
CA ASP A 79 -3.49 7.22 -11.66
C ASP A 79 -3.28 6.35 -10.41
N ALA A 80 -4.38 5.81 -9.87
CA ALA A 80 -4.37 4.93 -8.70
C ALA A 80 -3.51 3.68 -8.91
N VAL A 81 -3.44 3.14 -10.13
CA VAL A 81 -2.62 1.97 -10.44
C VAL A 81 -1.14 2.28 -10.26
N GLN A 82 -0.70 3.45 -10.68
CA GLN A 82 0.69 3.89 -10.51
C GLN A 82 1.04 4.13 -9.03
N VAL A 83 0.10 4.70 -8.27
CA VAL A 83 0.26 4.85 -6.81
C VAL A 83 0.46 3.50 -6.13
N ARG A 84 -0.36 2.51 -6.44
CA ARG A 84 -0.28 1.17 -5.86
C ARG A 84 0.96 0.39 -6.28
N ARG A 85 1.52 0.69 -7.45
CA ARG A 85 2.84 0.16 -7.85
C ARG A 85 3.97 0.73 -7.02
N ALA A 86 3.87 1.99 -6.63
CA ALA A 86 4.89 2.68 -5.85
C ALA A 86 4.82 2.38 -4.35
N ILE A 87 3.61 2.14 -3.82
CA ILE A 87 3.35 1.92 -2.40
C ILE A 87 2.61 0.61 -2.22
N GLY A 88 3.36 -0.44 -1.90
CA GLY A 88 2.81 -1.76 -1.61
C GLY A 88 2.13 -1.83 -0.25
N MET A 89 1.33 -2.89 -0.04
CA MET A 89 0.64 -3.15 1.21
C MET A 89 0.74 -4.63 1.59
N VAL A 90 1.02 -4.88 2.86
CA VAL A 90 0.92 -6.21 3.45
C VAL A 90 -0.37 -6.26 4.26
N PHE A 91 -1.26 -7.19 3.92
CA PHE A 91 -2.55 -7.34 4.58
C PHE A 91 -2.44 -8.16 5.86
N GLN A 92 -3.31 -7.89 6.82
CA GLN A 92 -3.37 -8.64 8.08
C GLN A 92 -3.73 -10.12 7.86
N ARG A 93 -4.60 -10.41 6.90
CA ARG A 93 -4.93 -11.77 6.49
C ARG A 93 -4.19 -12.14 5.22
N PRO A 94 -3.59 -13.33 5.12
CA PRO A 94 -3.00 -13.81 3.88
C PRO A 94 -4.03 -13.80 2.74
N ASN A 95 -3.63 -13.31 1.59
CA ASN A 95 -4.50 -13.23 0.40
C ASN A 95 -3.76 -13.70 -0.88
N PRO A 96 -3.19 -14.91 -0.89
CA PRO A 96 -2.54 -15.44 -2.07
C PRO A 96 -3.56 -15.74 -3.17
N PHE A 97 -3.09 -15.83 -4.40
CA PHE A 97 -3.87 -16.39 -5.50
C PHE A 97 -3.97 -17.91 -5.31
N PRO A 98 -5.15 -18.45 -4.99
CA PRO A 98 -5.28 -19.86 -4.56
C PRO A 98 -4.97 -20.87 -5.66
N THR A 99 -5.06 -20.47 -6.92
CA THR A 99 -4.77 -21.31 -8.09
C THR A 99 -3.30 -21.29 -8.52
N MET A 100 -2.48 -20.47 -7.88
CA MET A 100 -1.07 -20.31 -8.19
C MET A 100 -0.20 -21.02 -7.15
N SER A 101 0.95 -21.53 -7.59
CA SER A 101 1.99 -22.03 -6.68
C SER A 101 2.58 -20.92 -5.80
N ILE A 102 3.33 -21.29 -4.78
CA ILE A 102 4.06 -20.33 -3.92
C ILE A 102 4.99 -19.46 -4.77
N ALA A 103 5.78 -20.07 -5.65
CA ALA A 103 6.67 -19.32 -6.55
C ALA A 103 5.93 -18.34 -7.46
N GLU A 104 4.80 -18.76 -8.02
CA GLU A 104 3.98 -17.88 -8.86
C GLU A 104 3.36 -16.73 -8.08
N ASN A 105 2.94 -16.95 -6.84
CA ASN A 105 2.47 -15.89 -5.96
C ASN A 105 3.56 -14.85 -5.66
N VAL A 106 4.79 -15.31 -5.36
CA VAL A 106 5.94 -14.41 -5.14
C VAL A 106 6.24 -13.61 -6.40
N LEU A 107 6.16 -14.23 -7.57
CA LEU A 107 6.46 -13.60 -8.86
C LEU A 107 5.31 -12.76 -9.43
N ALA A 108 4.11 -12.82 -8.86
CA ALA A 108 2.92 -12.18 -9.42
C ALA A 108 3.14 -10.68 -9.69
N GLY A 109 3.66 -9.93 -8.73
CA GLY A 109 3.94 -8.52 -8.87
C GLY A 109 4.99 -8.21 -9.94
N VAL A 110 6.03 -9.02 -10.03
CA VAL A 110 7.09 -8.86 -11.03
C VAL A 110 6.56 -9.15 -12.43
N ARG A 111 5.78 -10.21 -12.60
CA ARG A 111 5.18 -10.57 -13.90
C ARG A 111 4.18 -9.54 -14.40
N LEU A 112 3.42 -8.92 -13.49
CA LEU A 112 2.50 -7.82 -13.83
C LEU A 112 3.24 -6.57 -14.32
N ASN A 113 4.41 -6.30 -13.75
CA ASN A 113 5.20 -5.11 -14.08
C ASN A 113 6.26 -5.33 -15.15
N ASN A 114 6.86 -6.53 -15.20
CA ASN A 114 7.90 -6.89 -16.15
C ASN A 114 7.74 -8.35 -16.61
N ARG A 115 7.02 -8.56 -17.70
CA ARG A 115 6.71 -9.90 -18.24
C ARG A 115 7.92 -10.67 -18.78
N ARG A 116 9.10 -10.06 -18.86
CA ARG A 116 10.29 -10.63 -19.53
C ARG A 116 11.40 -11.04 -18.57
N ILE A 117 11.07 -11.39 -17.32
CA ILE A 117 12.07 -11.91 -16.39
C ILE A 117 12.60 -13.29 -16.88
N LYS A 118 13.91 -13.47 -16.88
CA LYS A 118 14.54 -14.76 -17.19
C LYS A 118 14.23 -15.78 -16.08
N LYS A 119 14.18 -17.06 -16.45
CA LYS A 119 13.84 -18.11 -15.48
C LYS A 119 14.83 -18.18 -14.31
N SER A 120 16.14 -18.08 -14.56
CA SER A 120 17.16 -18.03 -13.52
C SER A 120 16.94 -16.90 -12.54
N ASP A 121 16.70 -15.69 -13.05
CA ASP A 121 16.50 -14.50 -12.24
C ASP A 121 15.19 -14.59 -11.43
N ALA A 122 14.18 -15.27 -11.97
CA ALA A 122 12.92 -15.55 -11.28
C ALA A 122 13.12 -16.51 -10.11
N ASP A 123 13.87 -17.58 -10.31
CA ASP A 123 14.15 -18.57 -9.27
C ASP A 123 14.99 -17.95 -8.13
N ASP A 124 15.99 -17.17 -8.45
CA ASP A 124 16.81 -16.43 -7.48
C ASP A 124 15.97 -15.43 -6.68
N LEU A 125 15.05 -14.73 -7.35
CA LEU A 125 14.16 -13.76 -6.71
C LEU A 125 13.18 -14.47 -5.75
N VAL A 126 12.63 -15.61 -6.14
CA VAL A 126 11.74 -16.42 -5.29
C VAL A 126 12.48 -16.88 -4.03
N GLU A 127 13.67 -17.44 -4.19
CA GLU A 127 14.47 -17.88 -3.05
C GLU A 127 14.82 -16.71 -2.12
N ALA A 128 15.33 -15.62 -2.66
CA ALA A 128 15.69 -14.43 -1.88
C ALA A 128 14.49 -13.87 -1.12
N SER A 129 13.32 -13.80 -1.77
CA SER A 129 12.09 -13.29 -1.15
C SER A 129 11.60 -14.16 0.00
N LEU A 130 11.59 -15.49 -0.20
CA LEU A 130 11.15 -16.43 0.83
C LEU A 130 12.14 -16.51 1.99
N ARG A 131 13.45 -16.45 1.74
CA ARG A 131 14.46 -16.36 2.79
C ARG A 131 14.32 -15.06 3.59
N GLY A 132 14.11 -13.93 2.92
CA GLY A 132 13.89 -12.63 3.57
C GLY A 132 12.65 -12.60 4.47
N ALA A 133 11.62 -13.37 4.12
CA ALA A 133 10.41 -13.54 4.92
C ALA A 133 10.49 -14.69 5.94
N ASN A 134 11.62 -15.39 6.04
CA ASN A 134 11.81 -16.59 6.87
C ASN A 134 10.84 -17.74 6.56
N LEU A 135 10.53 -17.90 5.27
CA LEU A 135 9.59 -18.93 4.74
C LEU A 135 10.26 -19.94 3.80
N TRP A 136 11.57 -19.94 3.72
CA TRP A 136 12.34 -20.89 2.89
C TRP A 136 12.61 -22.18 3.65
#